data_0bb5a75db6a707f17ba1c6c5939e59b0
#
_entry.id   0bb5a75db6a707f17ba1c6c5939e59b0
#
_cell.length_a   1.000
_cell.length_b   1.000
_cell.length_c   1.000
_cell.angle_alpha   90.00
_cell.angle_beta   90.00
_cell.angle_gamma   90.00
#
_symmetry.space_group_name_H-M   'P 1'
#
loop_
_entity.id
_entity.type
_entity.pdbx_description
1 polymer ?
#
loop_
_entity_poly.entity_id
_entity_poly.type
_entity_poly.pdbx_seq_one_letter_code
_entity_poly.pdbx_strand_id
1 'polypeptide(L)'
;YTASAYINKWIPFSDQEKPFVTDDQGRGVNPNKTKTEKDEVKNLENNPDNKLVRPNTDVTPKPKVNPETKKQAVYVMMTSVEQSVDKNTITASGFVSNAVEQDGKCTYIFKLGDKVIKKTVGVMPGPSSTSCETVRVNRNELDAAGRWTVLIEYASSASQGVADGMAVVVE
;
A
#
# COMPACT_ATOMS: atom_id res chain seq x y z
N TYR A 1 -15.69 -5.66 -54.34
CA TYR A 1 -15.07 -5.36 -53.03
C TYR A 1 -15.93 -6.01 -51.97
N THR A 2 -15.51 -7.16 -51.46
CA THR A 2 -16.20 -7.89 -50.40
C THR A 2 -15.59 -7.47 -49.05
N ALA A 3 -16.38 -6.77 -48.25
CA ALA A 3 -16.05 -6.45 -46.88
C ALA A 3 -16.20 -7.71 -46.02
N SER A 4 -15.07 -8.22 -45.51
CA SER A 4 -15.05 -9.34 -44.57
C SER A 4 -15.38 -8.78 -43.17
N ALA A 5 -16.57 -9.12 -42.68
CA ALA A 5 -16.98 -8.79 -41.33
C ALA A 5 -16.26 -9.73 -40.34
N TYR A 6 -15.32 -9.20 -39.57
CA TYR A 6 -14.78 -9.88 -38.40
C TYR A 6 -15.85 -9.89 -37.31
N ILE A 7 -16.54 -11.00 -37.20
CA ILE A 7 -17.41 -11.27 -36.05
C ILE A 7 -16.51 -11.58 -34.86
N ASN A 8 -16.33 -10.64 -33.95
CA ASN A 8 -15.80 -10.87 -32.63
C ASN A 8 -16.73 -11.84 -31.88
N LYS A 9 -16.38 -13.11 -31.93
CA LYS A 9 -17.04 -14.15 -31.14
C LYS A 9 -16.66 -13.93 -29.68
N TRP A 10 -17.43 -13.10 -28.99
CA TRP A 10 -17.44 -13.10 -27.53
C TRP A 10 -17.87 -14.49 -27.09
N ILE A 11 -16.97 -15.22 -26.46
CA ILE A 11 -17.28 -16.45 -25.76
C ILE A 11 -17.97 -16.00 -24.46
N PRO A 12 -19.29 -16.24 -24.29
CA PRO A 12 -19.88 -15.99 -23.00
C PRO A 12 -19.19 -16.92 -22.01
N PHE A 13 -18.69 -16.36 -20.91
CA PHE A 13 -18.38 -17.14 -19.74
C PHE A 13 -19.66 -17.90 -19.41
N SER A 14 -19.69 -19.18 -19.72
CA SER A 14 -20.77 -20.04 -19.23
C SER A 14 -20.56 -20.13 -17.74
N ASP A 15 -21.41 -19.48 -16.99
CA ASP A 15 -21.58 -19.65 -15.56
C ASP A 15 -21.97 -21.11 -15.28
N GLN A 16 -20.99 -21.98 -15.32
CA GLN A 16 -21.06 -23.24 -14.60
C GLN A 16 -20.73 -22.89 -13.15
N GLU A 17 -21.69 -22.32 -12.46
CA GLU A 17 -21.69 -22.32 -11.01
C GLU A 17 -21.68 -23.77 -10.54
N LYS A 18 -20.47 -24.33 -10.42
CA LYS A 18 -20.32 -25.58 -9.69
C LYS A 18 -20.73 -25.27 -8.25
N PRO A 19 -21.68 -26.03 -7.68
CA PRO A 19 -22.14 -25.77 -6.33
C PRO A 19 -20.93 -25.77 -5.40
N PHE A 20 -20.80 -24.68 -4.63
CA PHE A 20 -19.76 -24.55 -3.62
C PHE A 20 -20.04 -25.61 -2.54
N VAL A 21 -19.20 -26.65 -2.49
CA VAL A 21 -19.32 -27.72 -1.51
C VAL A 21 -18.54 -27.33 -0.26
N THR A 22 -19.23 -27.28 0.88
CA THR A 22 -18.61 -27.04 2.19
C THR A 22 -18.55 -28.35 2.99
N ASP A 23 -17.54 -28.47 3.86
CA ASP A 23 -17.48 -29.54 4.86
C ASP A 23 -18.46 -29.29 6.01
N ASP A 24 -18.57 -30.23 6.94
CA ASP A 24 -19.45 -30.15 8.11
C ASP A 24 -19.11 -28.97 9.06
N GLN A 25 -18.02 -28.27 8.81
CA GLN A 25 -17.59 -27.10 9.55
C GLN A 25 -17.73 -25.79 8.73
N GLY A 26 -18.41 -25.85 7.57
CA GLY A 26 -18.65 -24.68 6.72
C GLY A 26 -17.46 -24.22 5.89
N ARG A 27 -16.40 -25.05 5.77
CA ARG A 27 -15.22 -24.74 4.97
C ARG A 27 -15.38 -25.22 3.53
N GLY A 28 -15.00 -24.39 2.57
CA GLY A 28 -15.02 -24.76 1.14
C GLY A 28 -14.11 -25.94 0.83
N VAL A 29 -14.65 -26.98 0.21
CA VAL A 29 -13.93 -28.19 -0.17
C VAL A 29 -13.75 -28.21 -1.68
N ASN A 30 -12.54 -28.47 -2.16
CA ASN A 30 -12.30 -28.73 -3.57
C ASN A 30 -12.79 -30.15 -3.92
N PRO A 31 -13.88 -30.29 -4.72
CA PRO A 31 -14.45 -31.61 -5.04
C PRO A 31 -13.54 -32.49 -5.90
N ASN A 32 -12.47 -31.93 -6.48
CA ASN A 32 -11.54 -32.65 -7.36
C ASN A 32 -10.29 -33.15 -6.63
N LYS A 33 -10.18 -33.00 -5.30
CA LYS A 33 -9.05 -33.56 -4.54
C LYS A 33 -9.07 -35.08 -4.54
N THR A 34 -7.93 -35.70 -4.87
CA THR A 34 -7.74 -37.14 -4.76
C THR A 34 -7.80 -37.59 -3.31
N LYS A 35 -8.10 -38.90 -3.09
CA LYS A 35 -8.18 -39.45 -1.73
C LYS A 35 -6.83 -39.28 -0.99
N THR A 36 -5.71 -39.41 -1.70
CA THR A 36 -4.35 -39.25 -1.17
C THR A 36 -4.11 -37.82 -0.64
N GLU A 37 -4.52 -36.82 -1.40
CA GLU A 37 -4.38 -35.41 -0.96
C GLU A 37 -5.23 -35.08 0.29
N LYS A 38 -6.40 -35.72 0.43
CA LYS A 38 -7.24 -35.56 1.62
C LYS A 38 -6.62 -36.21 2.86
N ASP A 39 -5.94 -37.32 2.69
CA ASP A 39 -5.27 -38.05 3.78
C ASP A 39 -3.98 -37.32 4.21
N GLU A 40 -3.24 -36.73 3.28
CA GLU A 40 -2.06 -35.89 3.58
C GLU A 40 -2.44 -34.64 4.38
N VAL A 41 -3.53 -33.96 4.01
CA VAL A 41 -4.00 -32.79 4.74
C VAL A 41 -4.42 -33.15 6.17
N LYS A 42 -5.08 -34.29 6.37
CA LYS A 42 -5.45 -34.77 7.72
C LYS A 42 -4.22 -35.15 8.56
N ASN A 43 -3.20 -35.73 7.94
CA ASN A 43 -1.95 -36.06 8.63
C ASN A 43 -1.17 -34.82 9.06
N LEU A 44 -1.22 -33.75 8.25
CA LEU A 44 -0.60 -32.46 8.60
C LEU A 44 -1.32 -31.76 9.76
N GLU A 45 -2.65 -31.89 9.84
CA GLU A 45 -3.44 -31.29 10.92
C GLU A 45 -3.25 -32.01 12.27
N ASN A 46 -2.97 -33.32 12.26
CA ASN A 46 -2.85 -34.15 13.46
C ASN A 46 -1.42 -34.42 13.93
N ASN A 47 -0.40 -33.83 13.29
CA ASN A 47 0.98 -33.96 13.73
C ASN A 47 1.29 -32.97 14.85
N PRO A 48 1.53 -33.42 16.10
CA PRO A 48 1.79 -32.53 17.22
C PRO A 48 3.09 -31.72 17.09
N ASP A 49 4.02 -32.19 16.23
CA ASP A 49 5.28 -31.48 15.94
C ASP A 49 5.13 -30.41 14.84
N ASN A 50 4.03 -30.46 14.07
CA ASN A 50 3.70 -29.45 13.10
C ASN A 50 2.88 -28.33 13.76
N LYS A 51 3.46 -27.72 14.79
CA LYS A 51 3.02 -26.44 15.29
C LYS A 51 3.30 -25.45 14.17
N LEU A 52 2.36 -25.32 13.24
CA LEU A 52 2.28 -24.16 12.37
C LEU A 52 2.32 -22.96 13.30
N VAL A 53 3.50 -22.42 13.49
CA VAL A 53 3.67 -21.07 14.01
C VAL A 53 3.00 -20.21 12.96
N ARG A 54 1.69 -20.01 13.12
CA ARG A 54 1.00 -18.95 12.40
C ARG A 54 1.85 -17.74 12.72
N PRO A 55 2.43 -17.05 11.70
CA PRO A 55 3.08 -15.79 11.99
C PRO A 55 2.04 -15.03 12.80
N ASN A 56 2.44 -14.63 14.00
CA ASN A 56 1.58 -13.91 14.92
C ASN A 56 1.13 -12.64 14.17
N THR A 57 0.00 -12.74 13.48
CA THR A 57 -0.61 -11.63 12.72
C THR A 57 -1.17 -10.56 13.67
N ASP A 58 -0.97 -10.75 14.97
CA ASP A 58 -1.41 -9.84 16.01
C ASP A 58 -0.33 -8.83 16.42
N VAL A 59 0.68 -8.63 15.58
CA VAL A 59 1.59 -7.50 15.71
C VAL A 59 1.15 -6.41 14.73
N THR A 60 -0.08 -5.93 14.89
CA THR A 60 -0.33 -4.53 14.57
C THR A 60 0.36 -3.75 15.69
N PRO A 61 1.52 -3.11 15.44
CA PRO A 61 2.19 -2.37 16.48
C PRO A 61 1.20 -1.32 16.97
N LYS A 62 0.82 -1.40 18.23
CA LYS A 62 -0.10 -0.44 18.83
C LYS A 62 0.56 0.94 18.72
N PRO A 63 -0.10 1.94 18.11
CA PRO A 63 0.49 3.26 17.96
C PRO A 63 0.96 3.77 19.32
N LYS A 64 2.24 4.08 19.42
CA LYS A 64 2.81 4.62 20.68
C LYS A 64 2.50 6.11 20.71
N VAL A 65 1.98 6.59 21.85
CA VAL A 65 1.82 8.03 22.07
C VAL A 65 3.22 8.62 22.30
N ASN A 66 3.57 9.66 21.56
CA ASN A 66 4.81 10.40 21.82
C ASN A 66 4.64 11.21 23.12
N PRO A 67 5.45 10.92 24.16
CA PRO A 67 5.31 11.57 25.46
C PRO A 67 5.58 13.09 25.40
N GLU A 68 6.39 13.57 24.45
CA GLU A 68 6.72 14.98 24.30
C GLU A 68 5.57 15.80 23.68
N THR A 69 4.84 15.24 22.72
CA THR A 69 3.79 15.97 22.01
C THR A 69 2.37 15.55 22.41
N LYS A 70 2.22 14.48 23.19
CA LYS A 70 0.94 13.81 23.53
C LYS A 70 0.14 13.35 22.31
N LYS A 71 0.76 13.36 21.13
CA LYS A 71 0.13 12.94 19.89
C LYS A 71 0.29 11.44 19.67
N GLN A 72 -0.72 10.83 19.07
CA GLN A 72 -0.67 9.42 18.71
C GLN A 72 0.30 9.21 17.53
N ALA A 73 1.20 8.23 17.66
CA ALA A 73 2.04 7.84 16.53
C ALA A 73 1.20 7.07 15.49
N VAL A 74 1.29 7.46 14.24
CA VAL A 74 0.62 6.81 13.10
C VAL A 74 1.63 6.34 12.08
N TYR A 75 1.23 5.35 11.26
CA TYR A 75 2.07 4.87 10.16
C TYR A 75 1.85 5.73 8.94
N VAL A 76 2.92 6.37 8.49
CA VAL A 76 2.97 7.11 7.23
C VAL A 76 3.67 6.25 6.19
N MET A 77 3.09 6.13 5.02
CA MET A 77 3.63 5.34 3.93
C MET A 77 3.75 6.18 2.66
N MET A 78 4.91 6.12 2.04
CA MET A 78 5.08 6.66 0.70
C MET A 78 4.69 5.61 -0.33
N THR A 79 3.88 5.98 -1.31
CA THR A 79 3.38 5.07 -2.35
C THR A 79 4.14 5.19 -3.66
N SER A 80 4.55 6.39 -4.03
CA SER A 80 5.36 6.62 -5.23
C SER A 80 6.19 7.88 -5.10
N VAL A 81 7.36 7.84 -5.75
CA VAL A 81 8.17 9.01 -6.07
C VAL A 81 8.76 8.79 -7.44
N GLU A 82 8.47 9.67 -8.38
CA GLU A 82 8.87 9.51 -9.77
C GLU A 82 9.16 10.85 -10.45
N GLN A 83 10.08 10.86 -11.39
CA GLN A 83 10.28 11.96 -12.30
C GLN A 83 9.43 11.74 -13.55
N SER A 84 8.80 12.79 -14.05
CA SER A 84 8.03 12.76 -15.30
C SER A 84 8.91 12.40 -16.50
N VAL A 85 8.28 11.87 -17.56
CA VAL A 85 8.99 11.47 -18.79
C VAL A 85 9.71 12.64 -19.45
N ASP A 86 9.15 13.85 -19.38
CA ASP A 86 9.75 15.10 -19.86
C ASP A 86 10.84 15.67 -18.93
N LYS A 87 11.09 14.98 -17.79
CA LYS A 87 12.08 15.35 -16.76
C LYS A 87 11.84 16.70 -16.08
N ASN A 88 10.70 17.32 -16.31
CA ASN A 88 10.40 18.65 -15.79
C ASN A 88 9.77 18.66 -14.40
N THR A 89 9.21 17.53 -13.97
CA THR A 89 8.42 17.45 -12.73
C THR A 89 8.76 16.18 -11.96
N ILE A 90 8.89 16.31 -10.65
CA ILE A 90 8.93 15.19 -9.70
C ILE A 90 7.60 15.13 -8.98
N THR A 91 6.99 13.96 -8.96
CA THR A 91 5.73 13.70 -8.30
C THR A 91 5.96 12.74 -7.14
N ALA A 92 5.37 13.03 -5.99
CA ALA A 92 5.39 12.13 -4.84
C ALA A 92 4.02 12.02 -4.19
N SER A 93 3.66 10.83 -3.73
CA SER A 93 2.41 10.53 -3.07
C SER A 93 2.58 9.55 -1.91
N GLY A 94 1.64 9.60 -0.97
CA GLY A 94 1.63 8.74 0.19
C GLY A 94 0.34 8.85 0.99
N PHE A 95 0.25 8.09 2.05
CA PHE A 95 -0.92 8.07 2.92
C PHE A 95 -0.55 7.73 4.37
N VAL A 96 -1.48 8.00 5.27
CA VAL A 96 -1.43 7.65 6.69
C VAL A 96 -2.40 6.51 6.93
N SER A 97 -1.90 5.37 7.41
CA SER A 97 -2.75 4.23 7.77
C SER A 97 -3.26 4.38 9.21
N ASN A 98 -4.44 3.79 9.46
CA ASN A 98 -5.07 3.74 10.78
C ASN A 98 -5.38 5.11 11.41
N ALA A 99 -5.47 6.15 10.60
CA ALA A 99 -5.96 7.45 11.00
C ALA A 99 -6.87 8.02 9.92
N VAL A 100 -8.02 8.56 10.34
CA VAL A 100 -8.98 9.24 9.46
C VAL A 100 -9.15 10.65 10.02
N GLU A 101 -8.41 11.59 9.46
CA GLU A 101 -8.31 12.96 9.97
C GLU A 101 -8.44 13.99 8.83
N GLN A 102 -9.08 15.10 9.11
CA GLN A 102 -9.33 16.17 8.13
C GLN A 102 -8.37 17.37 8.30
N ASP A 103 -7.81 17.54 9.50
CA ASP A 103 -6.96 18.67 9.85
C ASP A 103 -5.45 18.37 9.69
N GLY A 104 -5.13 17.16 9.17
CA GLY A 104 -3.76 16.73 8.97
C GLY A 104 -3.04 17.51 7.86
N LYS A 105 -1.72 17.54 7.96
CA LYS A 105 -0.82 18.05 6.92
C LYS A 105 0.31 17.07 6.67
N CYS A 106 0.61 16.86 5.39
CA CYS A 106 1.75 16.06 4.95
C CYS A 106 2.84 17.00 4.44
N THR A 107 4.04 16.89 5.00
CA THR A 107 5.21 17.63 4.55
C THR A 107 6.16 16.68 3.84
N TYR A 108 6.26 16.81 2.53
CA TYR A 108 7.25 16.09 1.72
C TYR A 108 8.60 16.77 1.83
N ILE A 109 9.63 15.99 2.16
CA ILE A 109 10.99 16.47 2.37
C ILE A 109 11.90 15.80 1.36
N PHE A 110 12.42 16.58 0.43
CA PHE A 110 13.38 16.17 -0.59
C PHE A 110 14.78 16.48 -0.10
N LYS A 111 15.67 15.48 -0.08
CA LYS A 111 17.06 15.61 0.43
C LYS A 111 18.08 15.12 -0.59
N LEU A 112 19.13 15.91 -0.81
CA LEU A 112 20.33 15.53 -1.55
C LEU A 112 21.56 16.13 -0.85
N GLY A 113 22.30 15.29 -0.10
CA GLY A 113 23.36 15.79 0.79
C GLY A 113 22.80 16.80 1.80
N ASP A 114 23.36 18.00 1.81
CA ASP A 114 22.92 19.09 2.70
C ASP A 114 21.72 19.89 2.18
N LYS A 115 21.31 19.63 0.92
CA LYS A 115 20.16 20.30 0.31
C LYS A 115 18.86 19.68 0.82
N VAL A 116 17.95 20.54 1.27
CA VAL A 116 16.63 20.13 1.79
C VAL A 116 15.56 21.05 1.24
N ILE A 117 14.58 20.47 0.57
CA ILE A 117 13.39 21.20 0.09
C ILE A 117 12.16 20.58 0.74
N LYS A 118 11.29 21.41 1.28
CA LYS A 118 10.04 20.99 1.96
C LYS A 118 8.83 21.53 1.23
N LYS A 119 7.84 20.68 1.03
CA LYS A 119 6.52 21.04 0.47
C LYS A 119 5.44 20.47 1.37
N THR A 120 4.60 21.35 1.90
CA THR A 120 3.47 20.95 2.75
C THR A 120 2.17 21.01 1.95
N VAL A 121 1.40 19.94 2.04
CA VAL A 121 0.10 19.77 1.36
C VAL A 121 -0.97 19.36 2.36
N GLY A 122 -2.22 19.44 1.95
CA GLY A 122 -3.36 18.96 2.70
C GLY A 122 -3.51 17.44 2.67
N VAL A 123 -4.61 16.99 3.24
CA VAL A 123 -4.98 15.56 3.29
C VAL A 123 -6.42 15.36 2.85
N MET A 124 -6.71 14.17 2.39
CA MET A 124 -8.05 13.69 2.04
C MET A 124 -8.39 12.46 2.90
N PRO A 125 -9.35 12.57 3.82
CA PRO A 125 -9.76 11.44 4.63
C PRO A 125 -10.49 10.41 3.76
N GLY A 126 -10.12 9.14 3.93
CA GLY A 126 -10.76 7.98 3.35
C GLY A 126 -11.52 7.16 4.40
N PRO A 127 -12.07 6.00 4.05
CA PRO A 127 -12.85 5.17 4.98
C PRO A 127 -12.04 4.60 6.16
N SER A 128 -10.73 4.35 5.96
CA SER A 128 -9.86 3.72 6.96
C SER A 128 -8.45 4.30 7.01
N SER A 129 -8.17 5.30 6.20
CA SER A 129 -6.86 5.94 6.07
C SER A 129 -7.02 7.38 5.64
N THR A 130 -5.96 8.16 5.77
CA THR A 130 -5.91 9.54 5.29
C THR A 130 -4.86 9.64 4.19
N SER A 131 -5.26 10.01 2.98
CA SER A 131 -4.34 10.21 1.86
C SER A 131 -3.70 11.60 1.96
N CYS A 132 -2.38 11.68 1.77
CA CYS A 132 -1.71 12.93 1.52
C CYS A 132 -2.02 13.40 0.09
N GLU A 133 -2.31 14.67 -0.10
CA GLU A 133 -2.37 15.22 -1.45
C GLU A 133 -1.03 15.00 -2.17
N THR A 134 -1.11 14.69 -3.45
CA THR A 134 0.08 14.47 -4.27
C THR A 134 0.86 15.78 -4.43
N VAL A 135 2.15 15.75 -4.11
CA VAL A 135 3.02 16.89 -4.34
C VAL A 135 3.64 16.81 -5.73
N ARG A 136 3.77 17.96 -6.37
CA ARG A 136 4.52 18.14 -7.62
C ARG A 136 5.55 19.23 -7.41
N VAL A 137 6.80 18.91 -7.74
CA VAL A 137 7.95 19.82 -7.64
C VAL A 137 8.55 19.97 -9.02
N ASN A 138 8.71 21.21 -9.49
CA ASN A 138 9.39 21.46 -10.75
C ASN A 138 10.88 21.12 -10.62
N ARG A 139 11.45 20.56 -11.67
CA ARG A 139 12.89 20.22 -11.72
C ARG A 139 13.78 21.39 -11.34
N ASN A 140 13.42 22.61 -11.74
CA ASN A 140 14.18 23.82 -11.43
C ASN A 140 14.18 24.19 -9.94
N GLU A 141 13.24 23.70 -9.14
CA GLU A 141 13.21 23.87 -7.70
C GLU A 141 14.22 22.96 -6.99
N LEU A 142 14.54 21.81 -7.61
CA LEU A 142 15.58 20.89 -7.19
C LEU A 142 16.89 21.29 -7.84
N ASP A 143 17.56 22.30 -7.38
CA ASP A 143 18.71 22.99 -7.96
C ASP A 143 19.93 22.12 -8.32
N ALA A 144 19.83 20.79 -8.22
CA ALA A 144 20.84 19.80 -8.57
C ALA A 144 20.23 18.53 -9.15
N ALA A 145 20.92 17.95 -10.16
CA ALA A 145 20.71 16.58 -10.56
C ALA A 145 21.30 15.62 -9.52
N GLY A 146 20.80 14.40 -9.47
CA GLY A 146 21.32 13.36 -8.58
C GLY A 146 20.24 12.48 -7.96
N ARG A 147 20.66 11.62 -7.04
CA ARG A 147 19.78 10.70 -6.32
C ARG A 147 19.22 11.37 -5.07
N TRP A 148 18.04 11.90 -5.18
CA TRP A 148 17.30 12.50 -4.07
C TRP A 148 16.60 11.44 -3.22
N THR A 149 16.55 11.66 -1.92
CA THR A 149 15.69 10.89 -1.00
C THR A 149 14.50 11.74 -0.62
N VAL A 150 13.31 11.19 -0.75
CA VAL A 150 12.05 11.86 -0.41
C VAL A 150 11.40 11.12 0.75
N LEU A 151 10.97 11.83 1.77
CA LEU A 151 10.22 11.29 2.90
C LEU A 151 9.00 12.18 3.21
N ILE A 152 8.04 11.65 3.96
CA ILE A 152 6.84 12.37 4.35
C ILE A 152 6.81 12.47 5.88
N GLU A 153 6.66 13.66 6.40
CA GLU A 153 6.26 13.92 7.78
C GLU A 153 4.77 14.25 7.80
N TYR A 154 4.03 13.59 8.66
CA TYR A 154 2.60 13.84 8.89
C TYR A 154 2.38 14.43 10.27
N ALA A 155 1.51 15.43 10.37
CA ALA A 155 1.06 15.99 11.63
C ALA A 155 -0.38 16.50 11.53
N SER A 156 -1.17 16.20 12.57
CA SER A 156 -2.50 16.73 12.82
C SER A 156 -2.61 17.28 14.24
N SER A 157 -3.79 17.63 14.67
CA SER A 157 -4.06 17.95 16.08
C SER A 157 -3.85 16.74 17.00
N ALA A 158 -4.20 15.52 16.55
CA ALA A 158 -4.22 14.29 17.35
C ALA A 158 -3.04 13.35 17.08
N SER A 159 -2.49 13.38 15.87
CA SER A 159 -1.54 12.35 15.41
C SER A 159 -0.30 12.93 14.75
N GLN A 160 0.76 12.12 14.71
CA GLN A 160 1.99 12.43 13.99
C GLN A 160 2.70 11.15 13.53
N GLY A 161 3.49 11.24 12.45
CA GLY A 161 4.29 10.13 11.95
C GLY A 161 5.25 10.55 10.85
N VAL A 162 6.19 9.68 10.53
CA VAL A 162 7.17 9.88 9.46
C VAL A 162 7.25 8.61 8.63
N ALA A 163 7.23 8.76 7.31
CA ALA A 163 7.48 7.66 6.38
C ALA A 163 8.96 7.40 6.18
N ASP A 164 9.31 6.15 5.88
CA ASP A 164 10.64 5.83 5.38
C ASP A 164 10.89 6.51 4.03
N GLY A 165 12.15 6.89 3.79
CA GLY A 165 12.54 7.61 2.58
C GLY A 165 12.55 6.73 1.34
N MET A 166 12.00 7.23 0.23
CA MET A 166 12.15 6.65 -1.11
C MET A 166 13.13 7.46 -1.95
N ALA A 167 13.90 6.77 -2.78
CA ALA A 167 14.87 7.44 -3.64
C ALA A 167 14.29 7.70 -5.04
N VAL A 168 14.62 8.86 -5.62
CA VAL A 168 14.35 9.21 -7.01
C VAL A 168 15.62 9.77 -7.65
N VAL A 169 15.89 9.36 -8.88
CA VAL A 169 16.99 9.95 -9.67
C VAL A 169 16.41 11.13 -10.42
N VAL A 170 16.99 12.30 -10.20
CA VAL A 170 16.63 13.56 -10.86
C VAL A 170 17.72 13.89 -11.88
N GLU A 171 17.33 13.92 -13.14
CA GLU A 171 18.21 14.20 -14.27
C GLU A 171 18.16 15.65 -14.72
#